data_cf0f51e89eb74addd66201cef1d33f59
#
_entry.id   cf0f51e89eb74addd66201cef1d33f59
#
_cell.length_a   1.000
_cell.length_b   1.000
_cell.length_c   1.000
_cell.angle_alpha   90.00
_cell.angle_beta   90.00
_cell.angle_gamma   90.00
#
_symmetry.space_group_name_H-M   'P 1'
#
loop_
_entity.id
_entity.type
_entity.pdbx_description
1 polymer ?
#
loop_
_entity_poly.entity_id
_entity_poly.type
_entity_poly.pdbx_seq_one_letter_code
_entity_poly.pdbx_strand_id
1 'polypeptide(L)'
;GPGPKPGRLFVARDAFAFAEPAAGAALQPAVRKLAAALGKAEEVTVGDEPLEKWMDHFRFPQGTEAWAAHRDWVTSVQPKFGPAIQGRFDWARAINPQDATRARARREEITRRMDEMLRGNALLLLPSAPGIAPLCNAPLKEQDGVRARALPMLCIAGLARLPQVSLPLATLDGCPLGLSVIAARGNDTLLLDLAKKLVTGH
;
A
#
# COMPACT_ATOMS: atom_id res chain seq x y z
N GLY A 1 27.20 -7.58 -10.01
CA GLY A 1 27.78 -6.67 -9.04
C GLY A 1 26.82 -6.46 -7.88
N PRO A 2 27.27 -5.96 -6.71
CA PRO A 2 26.37 -5.64 -5.61
C PRO A 2 25.35 -4.59 -6.07
N GLY A 3 24.08 -4.79 -5.70
CA GLY A 3 23.00 -3.86 -6.01
C GLY A 3 23.23 -2.45 -5.40
N PRO A 4 22.41 -1.45 -5.79
CA PRO A 4 22.55 -0.11 -5.25
C PRO A 4 22.41 -0.13 -3.72
N LYS A 5 23.19 0.71 -3.03
CA LYS A 5 23.10 0.81 -1.57
C LYS A 5 21.86 1.65 -1.21
N PRO A 6 21.12 1.29 -0.14
CA PRO A 6 20.07 2.14 0.41
C PRO A 6 20.60 3.53 0.76
N GLY A 7 19.79 4.55 0.49
CA GLY A 7 20.03 5.93 0.90
C GLY A 7 19.36 6.24 2.25
N ARG A 8 18.50 7.29 2.26
CA ARG A 8 17.74 7.67 3.45
C ARG A 8 16.65 6.63 3.77
N LEU A 9 16.30 6.53 5.04
CA LEU A 9 15.22 5.66 5.52
C LEU A 9 14.11 6.51 6.12
N PHE A 10 12.91 6.40 5.56
CA PHE A 10 11.72 7.09 6.02
C PHE A 10 10.74 6.14 6.67
N VAL A 11 9.97 6.64 7.64
CA VAL A 11 8.85 5.95 8.27
C VAL A 11 7.59 6.76 8.00
N ALA A 12 6.61 6.18 7.31
CA ALA A 12 5.36 6.82 6.94
C ALA A 12 4.44 6.95 8.17
N ARG A 13 4.56 8.05 8.93
CA ARG A 13 3.79 8.29 10.14
C ARG A 13 2.28 8.24 9.89
N ASP A 14 1.82 8.85 8.81
CA ASP A 14 0.41 8.87 8.42
C ASP A 14 -0.10 7.48 8.00
N ALA A 15 0.72 6.63 7.37
CA ALA A 15 0.35 5.24 7.11
C ALA A 15 0.32 4.41 8.41
N PHE A 16 1.27 4.61 9.32
CA PHE A 16 1.26 3.97 10.65
C PHE A 16 0.03 4.34 11.49
N ALA A 17 -0.55 5.53 11.28
CA ALA A 17 -1.78 5.95 11.97
C ALA A 17 -3.01 5.07 11.63
N PHE A 18 -3.00 4.32 10.54
CA PHE A 18 -4.04 3.34 10.21
C PHE A 18 -3.84 1.98 10.87
N ALA A 19 -2.65 1.72 11.41
CA ALA A 19 -2.39 0.48 12.14
C ALA A 19 -3.09 0.52 13.52
N GLU A 20 -3.52 -0.65 13.98
CA GLU A 20 -3.96 -0.83 15.34
C GLU A 20 -2.80 -0.54 16.30
N PRO A 21 -3.03 0.08 17.46
CA PRO A 21 -1.94 0.48 18.36
C PRO A 21 -0.99 -0.68 18.71
N ALA A 22 -1.54 -1.87 18.97
CA ALA A 22 -0.74 -3.06 19.29
C ALA A 22 0.10 -3.53 18.10
N ALA A 23 -0.45 -3.50 16.88
CA ALA A 23 0.28 -3.85 15.66
C ALA A 23 1.38 -2.83 15.34
N GLY A 24 1.08 -1.54 15.46
CA GLY A 24 2.07 -0.48 15.32
C GLY A 24 3.24 -0.63 16.30
N ALA A 25 2.94 -0.93 17.57
CA ALA A 25 3.94 -1.17 18.61
C ALA A 25 4.78 -2.43 18.33
N ALA A 26 4.15 -3.53 17.89
CA ALA A 26 4.84 -4.77 17.55
C ALA A 26 5.80 -4.63 16.35
N LEU A 27 5.56 -3.69 15.44
CA LEU A 27 6.43 -3.40 14.29
C LEU A 27 7.65 -2.53 14.64
N GLN A 28 7.66 -1.81 15.78
CA GLN A 28 8.74 -0.90 16.13
C GLN A 28 10.12 -1.57 16.28
N PRO A 29 10.28 -2.79 16.82
CA PRO A 29 11.56 -3.46 16.83
C PRO A 29 12.14 -3.70 15.42
N ALA A 30 11.29 -4.06 14.45
CA ALA A 30 11.70 -4.22 13.06
C ALA A 30 12.15 -2.89 12.42
N VAL A 31 11.42 -1.80 12.68
CA VAL A 31 11.82 -0.45 12.24
C VAL A 31 13.19 -0.08 12.83
N ARG A 32 13.41 -0.29 14.13
CA ARG A 32 14.71 -0.02 14.77
C ARG A 32 15.84 -0.89 14.21
N LYS A 33 15.59 -2.18 13.93
CA LYS A 33 16.55 -3.08 13.30
C LYS A 33 16.96 -2.58 11.92
N LEU A 34 16.03 -2.14 11.12
CA LEU A 34 16.30 -1.53 9.81
C LEU A 34 17.07 -0.21 9.95
N ALA A 35 16.69 0.64 10.89
CA ALA A 35 17.42 1.88 11.15
C ALA A 35 18.88 1.64 11.58
N ALA A 36 19.12 0.63 12.42
CA ALA A 36 20.48 0.27 12.82
C ALA A 36 21.33 -0.28 11.65
N ALA A 37 20.71 -0.97 10.70
CA ALA A 37 21.40 -1.57 9.56
C ALA A 37 21.62 -0.58 8.38
N LEU A 38 20.69 0.36 8.17
CA LEU A 38 20.64 1.21 6.97
C LEU A 38 20.91 2.70 7.26
N GLY A 39 20.88 3.12 8.51
CA GLY A 39 21.00 4.50 8.94
C GLY A 39 19.76 5.03 9.64
N LYS A 40 19.87 6.24 10.20
CA LYS A 40 18.79 6.85 10.97
C LYS A 40 17.48 6.91 10.19
N ALA A 41 16.40 6.38 10.76
CA ALA A 41 15.05 6.52 10.23
C ALA A 41 14.47 7.91 10.58
N GLU A 42 13.85 8.53 9.58
CA GLU A 42 13.18 9.82 9.71
C GLU A 42 11.67 9.61 9.58
N GLU A 43 10.88 10.09 10.52
CA GLU A 43 9.43 10.10 10.39
C GLU A 43 8.98 11.16 9.39
N VAL A 44 8.13 10.77 8.44
CA VAL A 44 7.59 11.66 7.41
C VAL A 44 6.08 11.51 7.30
N THR A 45 5.42 12.57 6.86
CA THR A 45 4.04 12.53 6.36
C THR A 45 4.11 12.37 4.84
N VAL A 46 3.61 11.25 4.35
CA VAL A 46 3.65 10.90 2.92
C VAL A 46 2.63 11.71 2.14
N GLY A 47 1.38 11.73 2.62
CA GLY A 47 0.29 12.46 1.99
C GLY A 47 0.44 13.97 2.14
N ASP A 48 0.13 14.73 1.11
CA ASP A 48 -0.09 16.17 1.16
C ASP A 48 -1.56 16.51 1.43
N GLU A 49 -2.37 15.47 1.53
CA GLU A 49 -3.75 15.42 1.96
C GLU A 49 -4.00 14.07 2.68
N PRO A 50 -5.14 13.86 3.36
CA PRO A 50 -5.44 12.57 3.99
C PRO A 50 -5.33 11.39 3.01
N LEU A 51 -4.70 10.28 3.43
CA LEU A 51 -4.47 9.11 2.58
C LEU A 51 -5.77 8.46 2.08
N GLU A 52 -6.90 8.70 2.76
CA GLU A 52 -8.23 8.29 2.29
C GLU A 52 -8.58 8.96 0.96
N LYS A 53 -8.13 10.20 0.74
CA LYS A 53 -8.28 10.90 -0.55
C LYS A 53 -7.36 10.31 -1.62
N TRP A 54 -6.15 9.91 -1.24
CA TRP A 54 -5.26 9.19 -2.15
C TRP A 54 -5.87 7.89 -2.64
N MET A 55 -6.61 7.19 -1.78
CA MET A 55 -7.36 6.01 -2.20
C MET A 55 -8.39 6.32 -3.29
N ASP A 56 -9.08 7.46 -3.24
CA ASP A 56 -10.02 7.85 -4.29
C ASP A 56 -9.31 8.07 -5.64
N HIS A 57 -8.12 8.70 -5.61
CA HIS A 57 -7.31 8.89 -6.81
C HIS A 57 -6.75 7.58 -7.39
N PHE A 58 -6.63 6.55 -6.57
CA PHE A 58 -6.29 5.19 -7.01
C PHE A 58 -7.50 4.46 -7.60
N ARG A 59 -8.62 4.45 -6.89
CA ARG A 59 -9.77 3.59 -7.22
C ARG A 59 -10.60 4.10 -8.40
N PHE A 60 -10.73 5.42 -8.64
CA PHE A 60 -11.51 5.93 -9.77
C PHE A 60 -10.91 5.53 -11.13
N PRO A 61 -9.61 5.74 -11.43
CA PRO A 61 -9.00 5.22 -12.64
C PRO A 61 -9.14 3.70 -12.75
N GLN A 62 -8.86 2.95 -11.67
CA GLN A 62 -8.97 1.50 -11.65
C GLN A 62 -10.39 1.02 -11.97
N GLY A 63 -11.41 1.66 -11.38
CA GLY A 63 -12.81 1.32 -11.63
C GLY A 63 -13.21 1.56 -13.08
N THR A 64 -12.81 2.70 -13.67
CA THR A 64 -13.10 2.99 -15.08
C THR A 64 -12.40 2.02 -16.03
N GLU A 65 -11.17 1.62 -15.73
CA GLU A 65 -10.41 0.64 -16.52
C GLU A 65 -11.02 -0.75 -16.40
N ALA A 66 -11.38 -1.17 -15.18
CA ALA A 66 -12.06 -2.45 -14.95
C ALA A 66 -13.42 -2.51 -15.69
N TRP A 67 -14.21 -1.44 -15.62
CA TRP A 67 -15.46 -1.38 -16.36
C TRP A 67 -15.24 -1.40 -17.87
N ALA A 68 -14.31 -0.63 -18.40
CA ALA A 68 -13.98 -0.64 -19.82
C ALA A 68 -13.55 -2.01 -20.34
N ALA A 69 -12.80 -2.76 -19.53
CA ALA A 69 -12.31 -4.10 -19.89
C ALA A 69 -13.42 -5.18 -19.84
N HIS A 70 -14.43 -5.02 -19.00
CA HIS A 70 -15.40 -6.09 -18.74
C HIS A 70 -16.83 -5.77 -19.17
N ARG A 71 -17.16 -4.51 -19.53
CA ARG A 71 -18.53 -4.05 -19.79
C ARG A 71 -19.24 -4.89 -20.84
N ASP A 72 -18.57 -5.23 -21.94
CA ASP A 72 -19.22 -5.93 -23.06
C ASP A 72 -19.62 -7.35 -22.65
N TRP A 73 -18.74 -8.04 -21.92
CA TRP A 73 -19.04 -9.33 -21.33
C TRP A 73 -20.14 -9.26 -20.27
N VAL A 74 -20.03 -8.35 -19.31
CA VAL A 74 -21.03 -8.18 -18.24
C VAL A 74 -22.39 -7.84 -18.81
N THR A 75 -22.45 -6.99 -19.85
CA THR A 75 -23.69 -6.57 -20.47
C THR A 75 -24.35 -7.67 -21.30
N SER A 76 -23.55 -8.45 -22.07
CA SER A 76 -24.06 -9.48 -22.96
C SER A 76 -24.43 -10.78 -22.22
N VAL A 77 -23.59 -11.20 -21.25
CA VAL A 77 -23.76 -12.48 -20.55
C VAL A 77 -24.62 -12.33 -19.28
N GLN A 78 -24.68 -11.13 -18.68
CA GLN A 78 -25.37 -10.85 -17.41
C GLN A 78 -25.05 -11.87 -16.31
N PRO A 79 -23.76 -12.07 -16.00
CA PRO A 79 -23.33 -13.09 -15.04
C PRO A 79 -23.89 -12.81 -13.65
N LYS A 80 -24.25 -13.85 -12.92
CA LYS A 80 -24.69 -13.74 -11.53
C LYS A 80 -23.49 -13.60 -10.61
N PHE A 81 -23.22 -12.40 -10.16
CA PHE A 81 -22.16 -12.12 -9.18
C PHE A 81 -22.68 -12.26 -7.75
N GLY A 82 -21.77 -12.59 -6.82
CA GLY A 82 -22.03 -12.37 -5.40
C GLY A 82 -22.14 -10.85 -5.10
N PRO A 83 -22.88 -10.47 -4.02
CA PRO A 83 -23.24 -9.07 -3.75
C PRO A 83 -22.04 -8.10 -3.74
N ALA A 84 -20.90 -8.51 -3.17
CA ALA A 84 -19.70 -7.67 -3.10
C ALA A 84 -19.08 -7.37 -4.46
N ILE A 85 -19.09 -8.32 -5.40
CA ILE A 85 -18.58 -8.13 -6.76
C ILE A 85 -19.59 -7.35 -7.59
N GLN A 86 -20.87 -7.63 -7.46
CA GLN A 86 -21.94 -6.88 -8.12
C GLN A 86 -21.82 -5.40 -7.78
N GLY A 87 -21.77 -5.07 -6.48
CA GLY A 87 -21.63 -3.67 -6.04
C GLY A 87 -20.39 -2.96 -6.57
N ARG A 88 -19.28 -3.68 -6.80
CA ARG A 88 -18.07 -3.09 -7.41
C ARG A 88 -18.28 -2.76 -8.89
N PHE A 89 -18.93 -3.64 -9.67
CA PHE A 89 -19.23 -3.36 -11.06
C PHE A 89 -20.27 -2.24 -11.21
N ASP A 90 -21.29 -2.21 -10.35
CA ASP A 90 -22.31 -1.15 -10.35
C ASP A 90 -21.66 0.22 -10.03
N TRP A 91 -20.78 0.26 -9.02
CA TRP A 91 -19.99 1.45 -8.71
C TRP A 91 -19.08 1.85 -9.87
N ALA A 92 -18.32 0.91 -10.45
CA ALA A 92 -17.40 1.19 -11.55
C ALA A 92 -18.10 1.74 -12.79
N ARG A 93 -19.29 1.20 -13.10
CA ARG A 93 -20.18 1.68 -14.18
C ARG A 93 -20.68 3.10 -13.93
N ALA A 94 -20.92 3.46 -12.67
CA ALA A 94 -21.47 4.75 -12.27
C ALA A 94 -20.42 5.87 -12.10
N ILE A 95 -19.12 5.57 -12.24
CA ILE A 95 -18.05 6.56 -12.09
C ILE A 95 -18.22 7.67 -13.13
N ASN A 96 -18.28 8.92 -12.66
CA ASN A 96 -18.28 10.07 -13.53
C ASN A 96 -16.92 10.18 -14.26
N PRO A 97 -16.88 10.27 -15.60
CA PRO A 97 -15.64 10.42 -16.36
C PRO A 97 -14.76 11.59 -15.92
N GLN A 98 -15.37 12.69 -15.48
CA GLN A 98 -14.64 13.86 -14.98
C GLN A 98 -13.92 13.57 -13.68
N ASP A 99 -14.50 12.75 -12.76
CA ASP A 99 -13.86 12.34 -11.53
C ASP A 99 -12.64 11.46 -11.82
N ALA A 100 -12.78 10.54 -12.75
CA ALA A 100 -11.66 9.69 -13.19
C ALA A 100 -10.54 10.53 -13.85
N THR A 101 -10.88 11.56 -14.62
CA THR A 101 -9.90 12.47 -15.24
C THR A 101 -9.16 13.27 -14.17
N ARG A 102 -9.87 13.86 -13.20
CA ARG A 102 -9.26 14.57 -12.06
C ARG A 102 -8.36 13.65 -11.24
N ALA A 103 -8.82 12.43 -10.97
CA ALA A 103 -8.05 11.44 -10.24
C ALA A 103 -6.75 11.06 -10.97
N ARG A 104 -6.77 10.91 -12.31
CA ARG A 104 -5.56 10.66 -13.10
C ARG A 104 -4.58 11.83 -13.04
N ALA A 105 -5.05 13.07 -13.16
CA ALA A 105 -4.20 14.25 -13.03
C ALA A 105 -3.54 14.31 -11.65
N ARG A 106 -4.32 14.08 -10.59
CA ARG A 106 -3.83 14.05 -9.21
C ARG A 106 -2.82 12.92 -8.98
N ARG A 107 -3.04 11.76 -9.58
CA ARG A 107 -2.10 10.63 -9.55
C ARG A 107 -0.71 11.02 -10.07
N GLU A 108 -0.63 11.80 -11.15
CA GLU A 108 0.67 12.25 -11.69
C GLU A 108 1.39 13.22 -10.73
N GLU A 109 0.66 14.05 -9.99
CA GLU A 109 1.23 14.92 -8.96
C GLU A 109 1.78 14.11 -7.79
N ILE A 110 0.99 13.14 -7.30
CA ILE A 110 1.41 12.22 -6.24
C ILE A 110 2.64 11.42 -6.69
N THR A 111 2.65 10.95 -7.94
CA THR A 111 3.80 10.23 -8.50
C THR A 111 5.07 11.07 -8.44
N ARG A 112 5.01 12.33 -8.88
CA ARG A 112 6.17 13.26 -8.81
C ARG A 112 6.63 13.51 -7.38
N ARG A 113 5.70 13.69 -6.43
CA ARG A 113 6.00 13.84 -5.01
C ARG A 113 6.75 12.63 -4.46
N MET A 114 6.28 11.42 -4.76
CA MET A 114 6.92 10.19 -4.31
C MET A 114 8.28 9.96 -4.97
N ASP A 115 8.44 10.30 -6.25
CA ASP A 115 9.72 10.25 -6.94
C ASP A 115 10.76 11.17 -6.28
N GLU A 116 10.34 12.35 -5.85
CA GLU A 116 11.19 13.28 -5.15
C GLU A 116 11.58 12.78 -3.76
N MET A 117 10.61 12.29 -2.99
CA MET A 117 10.84 11.72 -1.65
C MET A 117 11.83 10.55 -1.70
N LEU A 118 11.73 9.69 -2.70
CA LEU A 118 12.53 8.47 -2.81
C LEU A 118 13.81 8.61 -3.64
N ARG A 119 14.23 9.84 -3.96
CA ARG A 119 15.51 10.08 -4.64
C ARG A 119 16.68 9.49 -3.85
N GLY A 120 17.76 9.12 -4.57
CA GLY A 120 18.99 8.64 -3.96
C GLY A 120 18.85 7.29 -3.24
N ASN A 121 18.01 6.41 -3.78
CA ASN A 121 17.72 5.09 -3.23
C ASN A 121 17.12 5.14 -1.81
N ALA A 122 16.37 6.18 -1.49
CA ALA A 122 15.65 6.25 -0.23
C ALA A 122 14.58 5.15 -0.16
N LEU A 123 14.31 4.69 1.05
CA LEU A 123 13.34 3.66 1.37
C LEU A 123 12.26 4.23 2.27
N LEU A 124 11.01 3.80 2.07
CA LEU A 124 9.87 4.19 2.89
C LEU A 124 9.27 2.97 3.56
N LEU A 125 9.17 3.00 4.89
CA LEU A 125 8.61 1.94 5.73
C LEU A 125 7.16 2.28 6.08
N LEU A 126 6.29 1.26 5.98
CA LEU A 126 4.90 1.33 6.44
C LEU A 126 4.40 -0.07 6.85
N PRO A 127 3.33 -0.17 7.66
CA PRO A 127 2.74 -1.47 7.96
C PRO A 127 2.18 -2.12 6.68
N SER A 128 2.28 -3.46 6.57
CA SER A 128 1.67 -4.21 5.44
C SER A 128 0.16 -4.46 5.63
N ALA A 129 -0.33 -4.32 6.86
CA ALA A 129 -1.74 -4.44 7.22
C ALA A 129 -2.03 -3.62 8.48
N PRO A 130 -3.29 -3.23 8.75
CA PRO A 130 -3.64 -2.48 9.95
C PRO A 130 -3.43 -3.26 11.25
N GLY A 131 -3.51 -4.59 11.18
CA GLY A 131 -3.39 -5.49 12.31
C GLY A 131 -3.19 -6.92 11.84
N ILE A 132 -3.45 -7.89 12.72
CA ILE A 132 -3.48 -9.31 12.38
C ILE A 132 -4.67 -9.62 11.47
N ALA A 133 -4.60 -10.74 10.76
CA ALA A 133 -5.69 -11.17 9.90
C ALA A 133 -6.99 -11.37 10.71
N PRO A 134 -8.14 -10.88 10.23
CA PRO A 134 -9.42 -11.17 10.88
C PRO A 134 -9.74 -12.67 10.81
N LEU A 135 -10.58 -13.16 11.72
CA LEU A 135 -11.04 -14.54 11.68
C LEU A 135 -11.82 -14.80 10.38
N CYS A 136 -11.71 -16.03 9.85
CA CYS A 136 -12.41 -16.42 8.61
C CYS A 136 -13.93 -16.25 8.69
N ASN A 137 -14.50 -16.36 9.89
CA ASN A 137 -15.92 -16.20 10.18
C ASN A 137 -16.28 -14.84 10.81
N ALA A 138 -15.35 -13.87 10.77
CA ALA A 138 -15.62 -12.54 11.28
C ALA A 138 -16.82 -11.90 10.56
N PRO A 139 -17.66 -11.12 11.28
CA PRO A 139 -18.76 -10.40 10.65
C PRO A 139 -18.28 -9.49 9.51
N LEU A 140 -19.08 -9.35 8.44
CA LEU A 140 -18.74 -8.50 7.28
C LEU A 140 -18.37 -7.08 7.69
N LYS A 141 -19.06 -6.50 8.68
CA LYS A 141 -18.73 -5.16 9.19
C LYS A 141 -17.30 -5.06 9.74
N GLU A 142 -16.81 -6.11 10.40
CA GLU A 142 -15.44 -6.16 10.91
C GLU A 142 -14.44 -6.27 9.76
N GLN A 143 -14.69 -7.16 8.80
CA GLN A 143 -13.86 -7.31 7.60
C GLN A 143 -13.80 -6.01 6.79
N ASP A 144 -14.92 -5.32 6.63
CA ASP A 144 -15.00 -4.03 5.96
C ASP A 144 -14.25 -2.94 6.73
N GLY A 145 -14.28 -2.96 8.07
CA GLY A 145 -13.50 -2.07 8.93
C GLY A 145 -11.99 -2.25 8.76
N VAL A 146 -11.52 -3.50 8.72
CA VAL A 146 -10.11 -3.80 8.44
C VAL A 146 -9.74 -3.31 7.04
N ARG A 147 -10.58 -3.56 6.05
CA ARG A 147 -10.36 -3.12 4.68
C ARG A 147 -10.32 -1.59 4.55
N ALA A 148 -11.22 -0.88 5.22
CA ALA A 148 -11.26 0.58 5.20
C ALA A 148 -9.98 1.21 5.76
N ARG A 149 -9.35 0.59 6.77
CA ARG A 149 -8.03 1.02 7.28
C ARG A 149 -6.87 0.59 6.39
N ALA A 150 -6.96 -0.58 5.75
CA ALA A 150 -5.88 -1.11 4.92
C ALA A 150 -5.68 -0.33 3.62
N LEU A 151 -6.76 -0.01 2.93
CA LEU A 151 -6.68 0.54 1.57
C LEU A 151 -5.96 1.89 1.48
N PRO A 152 -6.18 2.89 2.38
CA PRO A 152 -5.47 4.16 2.33
C PRO A 152 -3.95 4.02 2.44
N MET A 153 -3.47 3.14 3.30
CA MET A 153 -2.03 2.91 3.45
C MET A 153 -1.44 2.05 2.33
N LEU A 154 -2.19 1.09 1.79
CA LEU A 154 -1.70 0.16 0.77
C LEU A 154 -1.76 0.72 -0.66
N CYS A 155 -2.55 1.76 -0.92
CA CYS A 155 -2.60 2.36 -2.25
C CYS A 155 -1.34 3.17 -2.61
N ILE A 156 -0.49 3.56 -1.64
CA ILE A 156 0.65 4.47 -1.83
C ILE A 156 1.56 3.99 -2.97
N ALA A 157 2.06 2.75 -2.90
CA ALA A 157 2.97 2.21 -3.91
C ALA A 157 2.27 2.05 -5.28
N GLY A 158 1.06 1.49 -5.30
CA GLY A 158 0.29 1.29 -6.54
C GLY A 158 -0.10 2.60 -7.22
N LEU A 159 -0.47 3.61 -6.43
CA LEU A 159 -0.81 4.94 -6.93
C LEU A 159 0.40 5.61 -7.60
N ALA A 160 1.57 5.53 -6.97
CA ALA A 160 2.81 6.12 -7.47
C ALA A 160 3.63 5.19 -8.39
N ARG A 161 3.14 3.99 -8.70
CA ARG A 161 3.81 3.00 -9.57
C ARG A 161 5.20 2.59 -9.05
N LEU A 162 5.31 2.35 -7.74
CA LEU A 162 6.56 2.06 -7.06
C LEU A 162 6.66 0.57 -6.70
N PRO A 163 7.87 -0.02 -6.71
CA PRO A 163 8.07 -1.35 -6.18
C PRO A 163 7.94 -1.35 -4.65
N GLN A 164 7.33 -2.42 -4.14
CA GLN A 164 7.12 -2.66 -2.71
C GLN A 164 7.37 -4.12 -2.38
N VAL A 165 8.03 -4.37 -1.26
CA VAL A 165 8.13 -5.70 -0.64
C VAL A 165 7.47 -5.67 0.74
N SER A 166 6.74 -6.72 1.08
CA SER A 166 6.19 -6.95 2.42
C SER A 166 6.96 -8.08 3.10
N LEU A 167 7.45 -7.81 4.30
CA LEU A 167 8.32 -8.72 5.06
C LEU A 167 7.68 -9.05 6.40
N PRO A 168 7.54 -10.35 6.79
CA PRO A 168 6.93 -10.76 8.05
C PRO A 168 7.94 -10.58 9.20
N LEU A 169 8.17 -9.33 9.62
CA LEU A 169 9.23 -8.98 10.57
C LEU A 169 8.75 -8.83 12.02
N ALA A 170 7.46 -9.02 12.28
CA ALA A 170 6.89 -8.98 13.63
C ALA A 170 5.83 -10.07 13.82
N THR A 171 5.46 -10.28 15.06
CA THR A 171 4.37 -11.19 15.46
C THR A 171 3.55 -10.51 16.53
N LEU A 172 2.23 -10.67 16.48
CA LEU A 172 1.28 -10.23 17.50
C LEU A 172 0.28 -11.37 17.76
N ASP A 173 0.12 -11.80 19.00
CA ASP A 173 -0.77 -12.91 19.40
C ASP A 173 -0.56 -14.19 18.57
N GLY A 174 0.70 -14.51 18.27
CA GLY A 174 1.07 -15.68 17.46
C GLY A 174 0.85 -15.50 15.95
N CYS A 175 0.26 -14.40 15.50
CA CYS A 175 0.01 -14.11 14.09
C CYS A 175 1.12 -13.24 13.48
N PRO A 176 1.54 -13.48 12.23
CA PRO A 176 2.57 -12.69 11.59
C PRO A 176 2.06 -11.27 11.26
N LEU A 177 2.93 -10.29 11.45
CA LEU A 177 2.75 -8.92 11.00
C LEU A 177 3.82 -8.53 9.99
N GLY A 178 3.39 -7.91 8.90
CA GLY A 178 4.26 -7.43 7.84
C GLY A 178 4.67 -5.97 8.01
N LEU A 179 5.95 -5.71 7.75
CA LEU A 179 6.47 -4.37 7.47
C LEU A 179 6.76 -4.27 5.98
N SER A 180 6.17 -3.30 5.32
CA SER A 180 6.39 -3.01 3.91
C SER A 180 7.54 -2.03 3.72
N VAL A 181 8.30 -2.24 2.67
CA VAL A 181 9.35 -1.32 2.22
C VAL A 181 9.06 -0.93 0.78
N ILE A 182 8.94 0.37 0.53
CA ILE A 182 8.78 0.95 -0.80
C ILE A 182 10.10 1.60 -1.22
N ALA A 183 10.46 1.46 -2.49
CA ALA A 183 11.63 2.10 -3.10
C ALA A 183 11.26 2.88 -4.37
N ALA A 184 12.19 3.66 -4.89
CA ALA A 184 12.04 4.32 -6.19
C ALA A 184 11.87 3.31 -7.32
N ARG A 185 11.23 3.72 -8.41
CA ARG A 185 11.07 2.88 -9.61
C ARG A 185 12.42 2.36 -10.11
N GLY A 186 12.44 1.07 -10.49
CA GLY A 186 13.64 0.37 -10.95
C GLY A 186 14.53 -0.15 -9.85
N ASN A 187 14.19 0.09 -8.57
CA ASN A 187 14.93 -0.42 -7.41
C ASN A 187 14.38 -1.77 -6.88
N ASP A 188 13.76 -2.57 -7.75
CA ASP A 188 13.25 -3.91 -7.41
C ASP A 188 14.37 -4.80 -6.85
N THR A 189 15.54 -4.80 -7.49
CA THR A 189 16.70 -5.57 -7.03
C THR A 189 17.18 -5.14 -5.65
N LEU A 190 17.16 -3.83 -5.36
CA LEU A 190 17.48 -3.31 -4.03
C LEU A 190 16.54 -3.89 -2.96
N LEU A 191 15.24 -3.92 -3.24
CA LEU A 191 14.24 -4.48 -2.32
C LEU A 191 14.42 -6.00 -2.14
N LEU A 192 14.71 -6.74 -3.21
CA LEU A 192 14.94 -8.18 -3.14
C LEU A 192 16.21 -8.52 -2.36
N ASP A 193 17.30 -7.77 -2.55
CA ASP A 193 18.54 -7.95 -1.81
C ASP A 193 18.38 -7.62 -0.32
N LEU A 194 17.62 -6.55 -0.02
CA LEU A 194 17.24 -6.19 1.34
C LEU A 194 16.41 -7.31 2.00
N ALA A 195 15.40 -7.80 1.29
CA ALA A 195 14.52 -8.87 1.76
C ALA A 195 15.32 -10.14 2.11
N LYS A 196 16.22 -10.56 1.22
CA LYS A 196 17.11 -11.71 1.49
C LYS A 196 17.91 -11.52 2.79
N LYS A 197 18.61 -10.38 2.94
CA LYS A 197 19.42 -10.09 4.13
C LYS A 197 18.62 -10.09 5.42
N LEU A 198 17.37 -9.59 5.39
CA LEU A 198 16.53 -9.50 6.59
C LEU A 198 15.91 -10.83 7.00
N VAL A 199 15.59 -11.69 6.02
CA VAL A 199 14.94 -12.99 6.26
C VAL A 199 15.97 -14.09 6.54
N THR A 200 17.13 -14.08 5.84
CA THR A 200 18.15 -15.12 6.02
C THR A 200 19.14 -14.84 7.14
N GLY A 201 19.16 -13.63 7.68
CA GLY A 201 20.05 -13.26 8.79
C GLY A 201 21.53 -13.15 8.43
N HIS A 202 21.84 -13.06 7.14
CA HIS A 202 23.21 -12.95 6.62
C HIS A 202 23.43 -11.62 5.91
#